data_112e3b46c706f4ac436a43cd54757acf
#
_entry.id   112e3b46c706f4ac436a43cd54757acf
#
_cell.length_a   1.000
_cell.length_b   1.000
_cell.length_c   1.000
_cell.angle_alpha   90.00
_cell.angle_beta   90.00
_cell.angle_gamma   90.00
#
_symmetry.space_group_name_H-M   'P 1'
#
loop_
_entity.id
_entity.type
_entity.pdbx_description
1 polymer ?
#
loop_
_entity_poly.entity_id
_entity_poly.type
_entity_poly.pdbx_seq_one_letter_code
_entity_poly.pdbx_strand_id
1 'polypeptide(L)'
;MRTKLYMIALAAISIILGSCSDSNSEFSQDYLADTPIKLNVSVDEPTTRAGYSNDLKPDAFWLWVYHDDNNNDKYNYDILAEKVGDTWKTYDLNAYFASQTKNEVTMLWANMTDPVTVNAMVNNNQIEIESVDFPTDQSDVEQLKKADILYMPITQVTPNKAGINVEFQHITSKINLTIELGSEYEFTDKIDQKITDVKIGGTIAQLSFDYDDKGNYIIKPFSHGKVKSITPLCTGTTPFSNNAGTITKATATYEAILIPQTIASGNFTVSFKVDGKLYEWAYNQELTLASTTAYTLKLIAGDDKVQPVSFSVAAWGEGNGKDGEKKETD
;
A
#
# COMPACT_ATOMS: atom_id res chain seq x y z
N MET A 1 85.68 4.78 5.12
CA MET A 1 85.91 6.20 4.98
C MET A 1 85.07 6.76 3.87
N ARG A 2 84.15 7.71 4.13
CA ARG A 2 83.32 8.43 3.16
C ARG A 2 82.10 7.67 2.65
N THR A 3 81.01 7.77 3.41
CA THR A 3 79.64 7.71 2.89
C THR A 3 78.73 8.41 3.87
N LYS A 4 78.71 9.72 3.85
CA LYS A 4 77.75 10.53 4.55
C LYS A 4 77.57 11.81 3.74
N LEU A 5 76.73 11.84 2.78
CA LEU A 5 76.29 13.11 2.17
C LEU A 5 75.08 12.98 1.17
N TYR A 6 74.19 12.02 1.29
CA TYR A 6 73.03 12.00 0.40
C TYR A 6 71.68 11.75 1.08
N MET A 7 71.56 12.22 2.31
CA MET A 7 70.27 12.04 3.04
C MET A 7 69.64 13.35 3.52
N ILE A 8 69.88 14.46 2.85
CA ILE A 8 69.26 15.77 3.24
C ILE A 8 68.46 16.39 2.09
N ALA A 9 68.39 15.77 0.92
CA ALA A 9 67.67 16.34 -0.23
C ALA A 9 66.27 15.70 -0.52
N LEU A 10 65.81 14.79 0.33
CA LEU A 10 64.49 14.13 0.10
C LEU A 10 63.41 14.52 1.12
N ALA A 11 63.70 15.41 2.05
CA ALA A 11 62.72 15.81 3.08
C ALA A 11 62.01 17.14 2.79
N ALA A 12 62.27 17.78 1.65
CA ALA A 12 61.72 19.11 1.34
C ALA A 12 60.68 19.14 0.24
N ILE A 13 60.26 17.97 -0.31
CA ILE A 13 59.27 17.91 -1.40
C ILE A 13 57.92 17.32 -0.95
N SER A 14 57.80 16.84 0.29
CA SER A 14 56.59 16.25 0.83
C SER A 14 55.65 17.21 1.62
N ILE A 15 55.91 18.52 1.60
CA ILE A 15 55.08 19.49 2.35
C ILE A 15 54.20 20.38 1.47
N ILE A 16 54.20 20.20 0.16
CA ILE A 16 53.37 21.03 -0.74
C ILE A 16 52.13 20.29 -1.31
N LEU A 17 51.88 19.04 -0.95
CA LEU A 17 50.68 18.30 -1.39
C LEU A 17 49.66 18.07 -0.28
N GLY A 18 49.78 18.74 0.86
CA GLY A 18 48.86 18.59 2.00
C GLY A 18 47.92 19.77 2.24
N SER A 19 47.75 20.69 1.30
CA SER A 19 46.96 21.90 1.57
C SER A 19 45.88 22.17 0.51
N CYS A 20 45.22 21.14 0.01
CA CYS A 20 44.05 21.33 -0.84
C CYS A 20 42.94 20.30 -0.53
N SER A 21 42.72 19.95 0.74
CA SER A 21 41.60 19.08 1.09
C SER A 21 40.60 19.65 2.10
N ASP A 22 40.83 20.85 2.62
CA ASP A 22 39.91 21.43 3.61
C ASP A 22 38.99 22.55 3.11
N SER A 23 38.98 22.83 1.82
CA SER A 23 38.03 23.81 1.26
C SER A 23 36.75 23.19 0.69
N ASN A 24 36.58 21.85 0.78
CA ASN A 24 35.41 21.19 0.24
C ASN A 24 34.30 20.90 1.28
N SER A 25 34.54 21.14 2.57
CA SER A 25 33.50 20.92 3.59
C SER A 25 32.58 22.13 3.77
N GLU A 26 33.06 23.34 3.55
CA GLU A 26 32.18 24.54 3.61
C GLU A 26 31.36 24.75 2.31
N PHE A 27 31.91 24.36 1.15
CA PHE A 27 31.15 24.40 -0.11
C PHE A 27 30.09 23.33 -0.25
N SER A 28 30.07 22.32 0.62
CA SER A 28 29.05 21.26 0.57
C SER A 28 27.77 21.64 1.29
N GLN A 29 27.79 22.59 2.22
CA GLN A 29 26.60 22.97 2.99
C GLN A 29 25.65 23.87 2.19
N ASP A 30 26.15 24.82 1.44
CA ASP A 30 25.32 25.68 0.54
C ASP A 30 24.90 24.98 -0.74
N TYR A 31 25.46 23.81 -1.03
CA TYR A 31 25.28 23.13 -2.31
C TYR A 31 23.89 22.52 -2.53
N LEU A 32 23.07 22.31 -1.50
CA LEU A 32 21.70 21.81 -1.67
C LEU A 32 20.65 22.94 -1.71
N ALA A 33 20.98 24.14 -1.26
CA ALA A 33 20.06 25.26 -1.40
C ALA A 33 19.72 25.47 -2.89
N ASP A 34 18.42 25.57 -3.19
CA ASP A 34 17.91 25.68 -4.55
C ASP A 34 18.26 24.48 -5.47
N THR A 35 18.64 23.31 -4.91
CA THR A 35 18.80 22.09 -5.73
C THR A 35 17.52 21.26 -5.79
N PRO A 36 17.26 20.60 -6.94
CA PRO A 36 16.04 19.80 -7.10
C PRO A 36 15.96 18.64 -6.10
N ILE A 37 14.78 18.48 -5.51
CA ILE A 37 14.43 17.34 -4.65
C ILE A 37 14.10 16.14 -5.52
N LYS A 38 14.76 15.01 -5.26
CA LYS A 38 14.47 13.72 -5.90
C LYS A 38 13.44 12.96 -5.08
N LEU A 39 12.67 12.10 -5.74
CA LEU A 39 11.71 11.22 -5.08
C LEU A 39 12.11 9.75 -5.26
N ASN A 40 12.15 9.01 -4.15
CA ASN A 40 12.33 7.56 -4.11
C ASN A 40 11.04 6.96 -3.52
N VAL A 41 10.33 6.15 -4.27
CA VAL A 41 9.02 5.64 -3.88
C VAL A 41 9.09 4.15 -3.56
N SER A 42 8.56 3.77 -2.40
CA SER A 42 8.37 2.40 -1.96
C SER A 42 6.96 2.22 -1.37
N VAL A 43 6.50 0.97 -1.34
CA VAL A 43 5.27 0.57 -0.65
C VAL A 43 5.67 -0.45 0.39
N ASP A 44 5.19 -0.32 1.60
CA ASP A 44 5.39 -1.30 2.67
C ASP A 44 4.74 -2.63 2.23
N GLU A 45 5.58 -3.68 2.12
CA GLU A 45 5.18 -4.86 1.36
C GLU A 45 4.19 -5.76 2.07
N PRO A 46 3.15 -6.16 1.36
CA PRO A 46 2.61 -7.50 1.47
C PRO A 46 3.08 -8.38 0.32
N THR A 47 3.45 -9.60 0.62
CA THR A 47 3.79 -10.65 -0.34
C THR A 47 2.61 -11.15 -1.20
N THR A 48 1.51 -10.43 -1.29
CA THR A 48 0.29 -10.82 -1.99
C THR A 48 0.14 -10.12 -3.33
N ARG A 49 -0.33 -10.84 -4.33
CA ARG A 49 -0.19 -10.56 -5.78
C ARG A 49 -1.13 -9.50 -6.34
N ALA A 50 -2.03 -8.92 -5.56
CA ALA A 50 -2.97 -7.92 -6.04
C ALA A 50 -3.02 -6.71 -5.09
N GLY A 51 -3.15 -5.51 -5.65
CA GLY A 51 -2.98 -4.23 -4.96
C GLY A 51 -1.58 -3.65 -5.20
N TYR A 52 -1.28 -2.53 -4.57
CA TYR A 52 0.05 -1.94 -4.65
C TYR A 52 1.08 -2.73 -3.84
N SER A 53 2.32 -2.71 -4.31
CA SER A 53 3.48 -3.37 -3.69
C SER A 53 4.77 -2.72 -4.17
N ASN A 54 5.94 -3.17 -3.70
CA ASN A 54 7.21 -2.70 -4.25
C ASN A 54 7.42 -3.09 -5.71
N ASP A 55 6.81 -4.19 -6.18
CA ASP A 55 6.83 -4.59 -7.59
C ASP A 55 5.76 -3.85 -8.40
N LEU A 56 4.69 -3.38 -7.77
CA LEU A 56 3.56 -2.69 -8.39
C LEU A 56 3.31 -1.36 -7.68
N LYS A 57 4.22 -0.41 -7.85
CA LYS A 57 4.13 0.93 -7.25
C LYS A 57 3.06 1.78 -7.92
N PRO A 58 2.50 2.78 -7.21
CA PRO A 58 1.61 3.75 -7.83
C PRO A 58 2.34 4.54 -8.93
N ASP A 59 1.61 4.88 -9.99
CA ASP A 59 2.12 5.72 -11.08
C ASP A 59 1.92 7.21 -10.81
N ALA A 60 1.07 7.56 -9.87
CA ALA A 60 0.83 8.93 -9.43
C ALA A 60 0.40 8.99 -7.97
N PHE A 61 0.73 10.08 -7.29
CA PHE A 61 0.31 10.35 -5.92
C PHE A 61 0.36 11.84 -5.60
N TRP A 62 -0.33 12.26 -4.56
CA TRP A 62 -0.24 13.59 -3.98
C TRP A 62 0.86 13.62 -2.94
N LEU A 63 1.63 14.70 -2.93
CA LEU A 63 2.76 14.92 -2.03
C LEU A 63 2.69 16.35 -1.49
N TRP A 64 2.79 16.47 -0.19
CA TRP A 64 2.91 17.73 0.52
C TRP A 64 4.31 17.83 1.12
N VAL A 65 5.00 18.92 0.84
CA VAL A 65 6.34 19.20 1.37
C VAL A 65 6.34 20.61 1.93
N TYR A 66 6.49 20.76 3.21
CA TYR A 66 6.46 22.06 3.88
C TYR A 66 7.76 22.31 4.63
N HIS A 67 8.44 23.40 4.24
CA HIS A 67 9.66 23.90 4.90
C HIS A 67 9.29 24.72 6.14
N ASP A 68 8.18 25.48 6.09
CA ASP A 68 7.67 26.30 7.18
C ASP A 68 6.14 26.19 7.19
N ASP A 69 5.53 26.39 8.37
CA ASP A 69 4.06 26.51 8.53
C ASP A 69 3.47 27.74 7.84
N ASN A 70 4.31 28.63 7.34
CA ASN A 70 3.91 29.80 6.58
C ASN A 70 3.54 29.43 5.13
N ASN A 71 2.26 29.44 4.79
CA ASN A 71 1.74 29.11 3.46
C ASN A 71 2.30 29.97 2.30
N ASN A 72 3.09 30.98 2.57
CA ASN A 72 3.72 31.84 1.56
C ASN A 72 5.21 31.52 1.32
N ASP A 73 5.74 30.47 1.94
CA ASP A 73 7.11 30.06 1.70
C ASP A 73 7.26 29.46 0.30
N LYS A 74 8.22 29.96 -0.49
CA LYS A 74 8.50 29.47 -1.85
C LYS A 74 8.95 28.00 -1.90
N TYR A 75 9.32 27.40 -0.75
CA TYR A 75 9.74 26.02 -0.62
C TYR A 75 8.65 25.12 -0.03
N ASN A 76 7.40 25.62 0.05
CA ASN A 76 6.22 24.82 0.37
C ASN A 76 5.57 24.35 -0.92
N TYR A 77 5.26 23.08 -0.99
CA TYR A 77 4.78 22.42 -2.21
C TYR A 77 3.57 21.52 -1.95
N ASP A 78 2.50 21.77 -2.71
CA ASP A 78 1.37 20.86 -2.90
C ASP A 78 1.51 20.26 -4.31
N ILE A 79 1.83 18.98 -4.40
CA ILE A 79 2.33 18.34 -5.62
C ILE A 79 1.47 17.15 -6.03
N LEU A 80 1.15 17.08 -7.33
CA LEU A 80 0.86 15.82 -8.01
C LEU A 80 2.19 15.28 -8.56
N ALA A 81 2.68 14.18 -8.00
CA ALA A 81 3.81 13.45 -8.55
C ALA A 81 3.31 12.36 -9.49
N GLU A 82 3.88 12.28 -10.69
CA GLU A 82 3.51 11.32 -11.73
C GLU A 82 4.76 10.66 -12.31
N LYS A 83 4.74 9.33 -12.46
CA LYS A 83 5.85 8.58 -13.04
C LYS A 83 5.85 8.70 -14.57
N VAL A 84 6.95 9.19 -15.13
CA VAL A 84 7.15 9.30 -16.57
C VAL A 84 8.47 8.59 -16.94
N GLY A 85 8.34 7.42 -17.51
CA GLY A 85 9.48 6.50 -17.68
C GLY A 85 10.06 6.10 -16.33
N ASP A 86 11.36 6.33 -16.11
CA ASP A 86 12.04 6.02 -14.84
C ASP A 86 12.14 7.20 -13.87
N THR A 87 11.48 8.32 -14.17
CA THR A 87 11.57 9.55 -13.38
C THR A 87 10.21 9.99 -12.88
N TRP A 88 10.21 10.72 -11.77
CA TRP A 88 9.03 11.39 -11.24
C TRP A 88 8.97 12.82 -11.75
N LYS A 89 7.87 13.19 -12.40
CA LYS A 89 7.51 14.57 -12.70
C LYS A 89 6.57 15.09 -11.65
N THR A 90 6.71 16.35 -11.33
CA THR A 90 5.93 17.02 -10.28
C THR A 90 5.17 18.21 -10.85
N TYR A 91 3.90 18.30 -10.48
CA TYR A 91 2.96 19.30 -10.98
C TYR A 91 2.26 19.98 -9.82
N ASP A 92 1.84 21.23 -9.99
CA ASP A 92 1.04 21.97 -9.02
C ASP A 92 -0.30 21.27 -8.80
N LEU A 93 -0.54 20.78 -7.58
CA LEU A 93 -1.73 20.04 -7.22
C LEU A 93 -2.97 20.93 -7.18
N ASN A 94 -2.83 22.20 -6.77
CA ASN A 94 -3.95 23.14 -6.69
C ASN A 94 -4.44 23.51 -8.09
N ALA A 95 -3.51 23.75 -9.03
CA ALA A 95 -3.85 23.98 -10.44
C ALA A 95 -4.51 22.75 -11.08
N TYR A 96 -4.03 21.56 -10.74
CA TYR A 96 -4.62 20.31 -11.19
C TYR A 96 -6.05 20.13 -10.68
N PHE A 97 -6.33 20.37 -9.40
CA PHE A 97 -7.68 20.29 -8.86
C PHE A 97 -8.63 21.34 -9.47
N ALA A 98 -8.13 22.57 -9.65
CA ALA A 98 -8.96 23.65 -10.15
C ALA A 98 -9.36 23.49 -11.63
N SER A 99 -8.50 22.91 -12.46
CA SER A 99 -8.69 22.92 -13.93
C SER A 99 -8.15 21.71 -14.67
N GLN A 100 -7.70 20.66 -13.98
CA GLN A 100 -7.01 19.48 -14.55
C GLN A 100 -5.73 19.87 -15.34
N THR A 101 -5.17 21.05 -15.07
CA THR A 101 -3.97 21.54 -15.76
C THR A 101 -2.72 21.05 -15.02
N LYS A 102 -1.81 20.44 -15.76
CA LYS A 102 -0.52 19.98 -15.24
C LYS A 102 0.54 21.07 -15.43
N ASN A 103 0.65 21.98 -14.48
CA ASN A 103 1.71 22.97 -14.43
C ASN A 103 2.94 22.34 -13.76
N GLU A 104 4.01 22.11 -14.51
CA GLU A 104 5.23 21.47 -13.98
C GLU A 104 5.89 22.38 -12.93
N VAL A 105 6.22 21.78 -11.77
CA VAL A 105 6.87 22.45 -10.65
C VAL A 105 8.14 21.67 -10.31
N THR A 106 9.26 22.37 -10.16
CA THR A 106 10.50 21.77 -9.64
C THR A 106 10.59 22.06 -8.14
N MET A 107 10.47 21.05 -7.32
CA MET A 107 10.70 21.19 -5.88
C MET A 107 12.19 21.39 -5.59
N LEU A 108 12.50 22.33 -4.73
CA LEU A 108 13.88 22.69 -4.36
C LEU A 108 14.05 22.62 -2.85
N TRP A 109 15.22 22.22 -2.39
CA TRP A 109 15.61 22.37 -1.00
C TRP A 109 15.81 23.84 -0.63
N ALA A 110 15.25 24.30 0.48
CA ALA A 110 15.48 25.67 0.99
C ALA A 110 16.92 25.86 1.47
N ASN A 111 17.46 24.85 2.17
CA ASN A 111 18.81 24.85 2.73
C ASN A 111 19.24 23.41 3.06
N MET A 112 20.33 23.25 3.83
CA MET A 112 20.90 21.95 4.18
C MET A 112 20.48 21.43 5.56
N THR A 113 19.91 22.25 6.39
CA THR A 113 19.81 21.99 7.84
C THR A 113 18.38 21.86 8.33
N ASP A 114 17.49 22.66 7.78
CA ASP A 114 16.13 22.75 8.29
C ASP A 114 15.27 21.62 7.70
N PRO A 115 14.74 20.72 8.54
CA PRO A 115 13.92 19.62 8.06
C PRO A 115 12.62 20.14 7.43
N VAL A 116 12.16 19.44 6.41
CA VAL A 116 10.84 19.64 5.81
C VAL A 116 9.86 18.65 6.39
N THR A 117 8.61 19.07 6.55
CA THR A 117 7.49 18.20 6.88
C THR A 117 6.95 17.60 5.59
N VAL A 118 6.87 16.28 5.52
CA VAL A 118 6.44 15.55 4.33
C VAL A 118 5.32 14.59 4.67
N ASN A 119 4.30 14.53 3.84
CA ASN A 119 3.33 13.44 3.78
C ASN A 119 2.86 13.21 2.34
N ALA A 120 2.32 12.04 2.05
CA ALA A 120 1.87 11.70 0.71
C ALA A 120 0.67 10.77 0.73
N MET A 121 -0.13 10.78 -0.34
CA MET A 121 -1.31 9.93 -0.47
C MET A 121 -1.50 9.45 -1.91
N VAL A 122 -1.76 8.16 -2.06
CA VAL A 122 -2.34 7.60 -3.29
C VAL A 122 -3.84 7.50 -3.06
N ASN A 123 -4.58 8.34 -3.75
CA ASN A 123 -6.02 8.23 -3.80
C ASN A 123 -6.45 8.29 -5.27
N ASN A 124 -6.82 7.16 -5.81
CA ASN A 124 -7.27 7.04 -7.20
C ASN A 124 -8.69 7.54 -7.42
N ASN A 125 -9.39 7.90 -6.35
CA ASN A 125 -10.69 8.54 -6.37
C ASN A 125 -10.52 10.03 -6.04
N GLN A 126 -11.31 10.89 -6.68
CA GLN A 126 -11.27 12.34 -6.43
C GLN A 126 -11.53 12.62 -4.94
N ILE A 127 -10.82 13.60 -4.40
CA ILE A 127 -11.05 14.07 -3.03
C ILE A 127 -12.37 14.83 -2.99
N GLU A 128 -13.43 14.13 -2.60
CA GLU A 128 -14.53 14.77 -1.88
C GLU A 128 -14.28 14.55 -0.39
N ILE A 129 -14.09 15.63 0.35
CA ILE A 129 -13.65 15.58 1.77
C ILE A 129 -14.71 14.94 2.67
N GLU A 130 -15.99 14.95 2.28
CA GLU A 130 -17.10 14.53 3.13
C GLU A 130 -17.49 13.07 2.98
N SER A 131 -17.55 12.55 1.75
CA SER A 131 -17.83 11.13 1.51
C SER A 131 -17.35 10.69 0.13
N VAL A 132 -16.63 9.59 0.06
CA VAL A 132 -16.11 9.01 -1.18
C VAL A 132 -16.72 7.62 -1.38
N ASP A 133 -17.30 7.39 -2.55
CA ASP A 133 -17.75 6.05 -2.93
C ASP A 133 -16.56 5.11 -3.08
N PHE A 134 -16.63 3.98 -2.38
CA PHE A 134 -15.60 2.96 -2.39
C PHE A 134 -15.93 1.89 -3.46
N PRO A 135 -14.96 1.45 -4.26
CA PRO A 135 -15.20 0.46 -5.30
C PRO A 135 -15.81 -0.83 -4.76
N THR A 136 -17.01 -1.17 -5.21
CA THR A 136 -17.71 -2.41 -4.84
C THR A 136 -17.47 -3.55 -5.83
N ASP A 137 -17.14 -3.22 -7.06
CA ASP A 137 -16.63 -4.18 -8.03
C ASP A 137 -15.12 -4.10 -8.05
N GLN A 138 -14.46 -5.10 -7.50
CA GLN A 138 -13.01 -5.25 -7.44
C GLN A 138 -12.58 -6.51 -8.21
N SER A 139 -13.38 -6.95 -9.19
CA SER A 139 -13.16 -8.20 -9.92
C SER A 139 -11.95 -8.20 -10.85
N ASP A 140 -11.36 -7.05 -11.09
CA ASP A 140 -10.11 -6.91 -11.83
C ASP A 140 -9.06 -6.09 -11.03
N VAL A 141 -7.79 -6.20 -11.45
CA VAL A 141 -6.64 -5.57 -10.77
C VAL A 141 -6.75 -4.05 -10.71
N GLU A 142 -7.27 -3.42 -11.75
CA GLU A 142 -7.35 -1.95 -11.79
C GLU A 142 -8.45 -1.43 -10.86
N GLN A 143 -9.57 -2.16 -10.72
CA GLN A 143 -10.60 -1.82 -9.76
C GLN A 143 -10.14 -2.09 -8.31
N LEU A 144 -9.39 -3.18 -8.09
CA LEU A 144 -8.81 -3.45 -6.79
C LEU A 144 -7.81 -2.35 -6.36
N LYS A 145 -6.94 -1.89 -7.28
CA LYS A 145 -6.02 -0.77 -7.03
C LYS A 145 -6.76 0.52 -6.66
N LYS A 146 -7.93 0.79 -7.28
CA LYS A 146 -8.74 1.96 -6.91
C LYS A 146 -9.27 1.91 -5.49
N ALA A 147 -9.45 0.70 -4.94
CA ALA A 147 -9.83 0.50 -3.56
C ALA A 147 -8.64 0.59 -2.59
N ASP A 148 -7.42 0.46 -3.08
CA ASP A 148 -6.21 0.42 -2.26
C ASP A 148 -5.66 1.83 -2.04
N ILE A 149 -6.02 2.42 -0.91
CA ILE A 149 -5.59 3.76 -0.52
C ILE A 149 -4.28 3.63 0.25
N LEU A 150 -3.24 4.31 -0.25
CA LEU A 150 -1.93 4.35 0.37
C LEU A 150 -1.67 5.72 0.98
N TYR A 151 -1.01 5.74 2.12
CA TYR A 151 -0.65 6.95 2.82
C TYR A 151 0.78 6.85 3.39
N MET A 152 1.56 7.91 3.24
CA MET A 152 2.80 8.14 3.96
C MET A 152 2.49 9.08 5.13
N PRO A 153 2.65 8.65 6.39
CA PRO A 153 2.43 9.50 7.56
C PRO A 153 3.31 10.73 7.57
N ILE A 154 2.87 11.78 8.27
CA ILE A 154 3.63 13.01 8.46
C ILE A 154 5.00 12.66 9.03
N THR A 155 6.05 13.04 8.31
CA THR A 155 7.44 12.71 8.61
C THR A 155 8.32 13.94 8.42
N GLN A 156 9.31 14.11 9.31
CA GLN A 156 10.33 15.13 9.16
C GLN A 156 11.51 14.56 8.34
N VAL A 157 11.86 15.25 7.27
CA VAL A 157 12.96 14.87 6.38
C VAL A 157 14.04 15.93 6.38
N THR A 158 15.23 15.57 6.83
CA THR A 158 16.41 16.45 6.73
C THR A 158 16.88 16.48 5.26
N PRO A 159 17.16 17.66 4.70
CA PRO A 159 17.65 17.79 3.33
C PRO A 159 18.89 16.93 3.08
N ASN A 160 18.90 16.23 1.95
CA ASN A 160 20.00 15.37 1.55
C ASN A 160 20.04 15.15 0.02
N LYS A 161 21.16 14.69 -0.51
CA LYS A 161 21.36 14.46 -1.95
C LYS A 161 20.55 13.28 -2.52
N ALA A 162 20.13 12.34 -1.67
CA ALA A 162 19.31 11.19 -2.09
C ALA A 162 17.87 11.62 -2.35
N GLY A 163 17.41 12.73 -1.75
CA GLY A 163 16.07 13.25 -1.89
C GLY A 163 15.12 12.75 -0.81
N ILE A 164 13.83 12.72 -1.10
CA ILE A 164 12.76 12.28 -0.19
C ILE A 164 12.43 10.83 -0.49
N ASN A 165 12.48 9.98 0.54
CA ASN A 165 11.92 8.64 0.50
C ASN A 165 10.44 8.72 0.82
N VAL A 166 9.60 8.40 -0.15
CA VAL A 166 8.15 8.30 0.01
C VAL A 166 7.81 6.84 0.27
N GLU A 167 7.55 6.52 1.54
CA GLU A 167 7.29 5.16 2.01
C GLU A 167 5.80 5.01 2.35
N PHE A 168 5.05 4.41 1.44
CA PHE A 168 3.62 4.24 1.59
C PHE A 168 3.26 3.05 2.47
N GLN A 169 2.20 3.22 3.24
CA GLN A 169 1.50 2.17 3.98
C GLN A 169 0.06 2.05 3.47
N HIS A 170 -0.48 0.84 3.49
CA HIS A 170 -1.90 0.63 3.22
C HIS A 170 -2.72 1.14 4.42
N ILE A 171 -3.71 2.00 4.20
CA ILE A 171 -4.61 2.47 5.26
C ILE A 171 -6.01 1.85 5.19
N THR A 172 -6.19 0.89 4.30
CA THR A 172 -7.37 0.02 4.15
C THR A 172 -7.19 -1.31 4.89
N SER A 173 -8.19 -2.16 4.87
CA SER A 173 -8.15 -3.55 5.33
C SER A 173 -8.18 -4.48 4.13
N LYS A 174 -7.56 -5.65 4.21
CA LYS A 174 -7.55 -6.66 3.14
C LYS A 174 -8.22 -7.95 3.59
N ILE A 175 -9.01 -8.57 2.70
CA ILE A 175 -9.52 -9.93 2.87
C ILE A 175 -8.87 -10.84 1.83
N ASN A 176 -8.24 -11.91 2.30
CA ASN A 176 -7.80 -13.05 1.50
C ASN A 176 -8.79 -14.18 1.73
N LEU A 177 -9.56 -14.55 0.72
CA LEU A 177 -10.58 -15.60 0.80
C LEU A 177 -10.13 -16.81 -0.02
N THR A 178 -10.16 -17.99 0.59
CA THR A 178 -10.00 -19.26 -0.11
C THR A 178 -11.31 -20.06 -0.01
N ILE A 179 -11.85 -20.47 -1.15
CA ILE A 179 -12.98 -21.40 -1.23
C ILE A 179 -12.44 -22.73 -1.73
N GLU A 180 -12.53 -23.77 -0.90
CA GLU A 180 -12.21 -25.16 -1.25
C GLU A 180 -13.50 -25.91 -1.54
N LEU A 181 -13.52 -26.72 -2.60
CA LEU A 181 -14.65 -27.59 -2.88
C LEU A 181 -14.50 -28.92 -2.12
N GLY A 182 -15.58 -29.40 -1.52
CA GLY A 182 -15.63 -30.67 -0.84
C GLY A 182 -15.46 -31.87 -1.75
N SER A 183 -15.44 -33.09 -1.19
CA SER A 183 -15.19 -34.34 -1.92
C SER A 183 -16.23 -34.66 -2.98
N GLU A 184 -17.43 -34.16 -2.85
CA GLU A 184 -18.52 -34.28 -3.83
C GLU A 184 -18.22 -33.57 -5.17
N TYR A 185 -17.22 -32.69 -5.18
CA TYR A 185 -16.78 -31.95 -6.36
C TYR A 185 -15.40 -32.41 -6.87
N GLU A 186 -14.97 -33.64 -6.50
CA GLU A 186 -13.61 -34.17 -6.77
C GLU A 186 -13.27 -34.34 -8.26
N PHE A 187 -14.20 -34.18 -9.17
CA PHE A 187 -13.98 -34.39 -10.61
C PHE A 187 -13.92 -33.08 -11.40
N THR A 188 -13.58 -31.97 -10.73
CA THR A 188 -13.64 -30.65 -11.33
C THR A 188 -12.29 -30.24 -11.88
N ASP A 189 -12.12 -30.34 -13.18
CA ASP A 189 -10.96 -29.82 -13.92
C ASP A 189 -11.07 -28.32 -14.24
N LYS A 190 -12.22 -27.68 -14.02
CA LYS A 190 -12.52 -26.27 -14.29
C LYS A 190 -13.23 -25.59 -13.12
N ILE A 191 -12.48 -25.35 -12.05
CA ILE A 191 -13.03 -24.74 -10.83
C ILE A 191 -13.53 -23.31 -11.03
N ASP A 192 -12.86 -22.54 -11.88
CA ASP A 192 -13.21 -21.16 -12.24
C ASP A 192 -14.59 -21.02 -12.89
N GLN A 193 -15.06 -22.09 -13.56
CA GLN A 193 -16.39 -22.14 -14.15
C GLN A 193 -17.48 -22.62 -13.18
N LYS A 194 -17.07 -23.23 -12.05
CA LYS A 194 -18.02 -23.76 -11.06
C LYS A 194 -18.34 -22.75 -9.97
N ILE A 195 -17.35 -22.01 -9.50
CA ILE A 195 -17.55 -20.97 -8.47
C ILE A 195 -17.82 -19.66 -9.18
N THR A 196 -19.01 -19.12 -8.99
CA THR A 196 -19.45 -17.85 -9.57
C THR A 196 -20.09 -16.95 -8.52
N ASP A 197 -20.33 -15.69 -8.87
CA ASP A 197 -21.06 -14.72 -8.06
C ASP A 197 -20.53 -14.56 -6.63
N VAL A 198 -19.20 -14.62 -6.47
CA VAL A 198 -18.57 -14.43 -5.14
C VAL A 198 -18.76 -13.00 -4.67
N LYS A 199 -19.29 -12.86 -3.46
CA LYS A 199 -19.55 -11.57 -2.80
C LYS A 199 -19.10 -11.62 -1.35
N ILE A 200 -18.51 -10.51 -0.89
CA ILE A 200 -18.23 -10.23 0.52
C ILE A 200 -19.22 -9.16 0.96
N GLY A 201 -20.12 -9.50 1.88
CA GLY A 201 -21.23 -8.65 2.32
C GLY A 201 -21.05 -8.07 3.71
N GLY A 202 -21.96 -7.17 4.07
CA GLY A 202 -22.02 -6.58 5.41
C GLY A 202 -21.10 -5.36 5.61
N THR A 203 -20.50 -4.83 4.54
CA THR A 203 -19.56 -3.72 4.61
C THR A 203 -20.16 -2.40 4.14
N ILE A 204 -19.85 -1.31 4.79
CA ILE A 204 -20.14 0.03 4.28
C ILE A 204 -19.09 0.32 3.19
N ALA A 205 -19.54 0.65 1.98
CA ALA A 205 -18.71 0.98 0.83
C ALA A 205 -18.76 2.48 0.48
N GLN A 206 -18.70 3.29 1.50
CA GLN A 206 -18.58 4.74 1.43
C GLN A 206 -17.70 5.19 2.59
N LEU A 207 -16.61 5.87 2.31
CA LEU A 207 -15.64 6.29 3.31
C LEU A 207 -15.70 7.80 3.55
N SER A 208 -15.20 8.21 4.69
CA SER A 208 -14.80 9.59 4.98
C SER A 208 -13.35 9.60 5.45
N PHE A 209 -12.67 10.70 5.14
CA PHE A 209 -11.36 10.98 5.72
C PHE A 209 -11.51 11.70 7.06
N ASP A 210 -10.60 11.41 7.97
CA ASP A 210 -10.47 12.06 9.26
C ASP A 210 -8.98 12.17 9.62
N TYR A 211 -8.66 12.72 10.78
CA TYR A 211 -7.30 12.85 11.26
C TYR A 211 -7.13 12.14 12.60
N ASP A 212 -6.00 11.50 12.81
CA ASP A 212 -5.58 11.02 14.10
C ASP A 212 -5.05 12.17 14.99
N ASP A 213 -4.70 11.86 16.24
CA ASP A 213 -4.18 12.84 17.21
C ASP A 213 -2.83 13.46 16.79
N LYS A 214 -2.17 12.90 15.77
CA LYS A 214 -0.91 13.39 15.20
C LYS A 214 -1.11 14.16 13.89
N GLY A 215 -2.36 14.29 13.44
CA GLY A 215 -2.72 14.94 12.19
C GLY A 215 -2.58 14.06 10.95
N ASN A 216 -2.30 12.76 11.09
CA ASN A 216 -2.27 11.85 9.96
C ASN A 216 -3.66 11.53 9.45
N TYR A 217 -3.81 11.36 8.13
CA TYR A 217 -5.05 10.89 7.55
C TYR A 217 -5.38 9.46 8.00
N ILE A 218 -6.61 9.29 8.41
CA ILE A 218 -7.24 7.98 8.63
C ILE A 218 -8.51 7.90 7.80
N ILE A 219 -8.91 6.69 7.45
CA ILE A 219 -10.18 6.43 6.77
C ILE A 219 -11.12 5.67 7.68
N LYS A 220 -12.40 5.99 7.59
CA LYS A 220 -13.47 5.31 8.31
C LYS A 220 -14.73 5.21 7.45
N PRO A 221 -15.66 4.31 7.78
CA PRO A 221 -16.93 4.25 7.08
C PRO A 221 -17.70 5.56 7.28
N PHE A 222 -18.29 6.06 6.21
CA PHE A 222 -19.17 7.21 6.29
C PHE A 222 -20.41 6.87 7.15
N SER A 223 -20.76 7.72 8.11
CA SER A 223 -21.77 7.43 9.14
C SER A 223 -23.17 7.15 8.57
N HIS A 224 -23.49 7.69 7.40
CA HIS A 224 -24.73 7.46 6.67
C HIS A 224 -24.55 6.57 5.44
N GLY A 225 -23.39 5.91 5.32
CA GLY A 225 -23.07 5.02 4.22
C GLY A 225 -23.97 3.78 4.22
N LYS A 226 -24.30 3.32 3.02
CA LYS A 226 -25.11 2.10 2.86
C LYS A 226 -24.23 0.86 2.90
N VAL A 227 -24.72 -0.17 3.56
CA VAL A 227 -24.15 -1.51 3.48
C VAL A 227 -24.27 -2.04 2.06
N LYS A 228 -23.15 -2.51 1.51
CA LYS A 228 -23.06 -3.08 0.16
C LYS A 228 -22.27 -4.39 0.20
N SER A 229 -22.29 -5.11 -0.91
CA SER A 229 -21.43 -6.28 -1.11
C SER A 229 -20.31 -5.93 -2.08
N ILE A 230 -19.11 -6.45 -1.81
CA ILE A 230 -17.92 -6.31 -2.64
C ILE A 230 -17.80 -7.56 -3.51
N THR A 231 -17.54 -7.38 -4.81
CA THR A 231 -17.10 -8.45 -5.72
C THR A 231 -15.58 -8.52 -5.66
N PRO A 232 -14.99 -9.60 -5.10
CA PRO A 232 -13.55 -9.70 -4.96
C PRO A 232 -12.86 -10.08 -6.28
N LEU A 233 -11.55 -9.80 -6.36
CA LEU A 233 -10.69 -10.28 -7.44
C LEU A 233 -10.39 -11.75 -7.24
N CYS A 234 -10.61 -12.58 -8.27
CA CYS A 234 -10.08 -13.96 -8.30
C CYS A 234 -8.57 -13.92 -8.59
N THR A 235 -7.76 -14.36 -7.63
CA THR A 235 -6.29 -14.33 -7.73
C THR A 235 -5.68 -15.65 -8.19
N GLY A 236 -6.47 -16.72 -8.18
CA GLY A 236 -6.02 -18.02 -8.66
C GLY A 236 -7.01 -19.14 -8.44
N THR A 237 -6.85 -20.18 -9.22
CA THR A 237 -7.63 -21.43 -9.12
C THR A 237 -6.69 -22.62 -9.19
N THR A 238 -6.98 -23.66 -8.40
CA THR A 238 -6.28 -24.95 -8.44
C THR A 238 -7.31 -26.02 -8.68
N PRO A 239 -7.24 -26.77 -9.80
CA PRO A 239 -8.18 -27.85 -10.07
C PRO A 239 -7.94 -29.05 -9.14
N PHE A 240 -8.94 -29.89 -9.02
CA PHE A 240 -8.79 -31.18 -8.36
C PHE A 240 -7.74 -32.04 -9.10
N SER A 241 -6.89 -32.72 -8.36
CA SER A 241 -6.00 -33.75 -8.91
C SER A 241 -5.78 -34.89 -7.91
N ASN A 242 -5.60 -36.10 -8.45
CA ASN A 242 -5.21 -37.28 -7.66
C ASN A 242 -4.02 -37.94 -8.36
N ASN A 243 -2.81 -37.49 -8.01
CA ASN A 243 -1.56 -37.95 -8.61
C ASN A 243 -0.80 -38.83 -7.63
N ALA A 244 -0.67 -40.12 -7.95
CA ALA A 244 0.13 -41.10 -7.19
C ALA A 244 -0.23 -41.14 -5.68
N GLY A 245 -1.52 -41.00 -5.35
CA GLY A 245 -2.01 -41.01 -3.95
C GLY A 245 -1.97 -39.66 -3.24
N THR A 246 -1.53 -38.60 -3.93
CA THR A 246 -1.62 -37.22 -3.41
C THR A 246 -2.88 -36.57 -3.97
N ILE A 247 -3.83 -36.28 -3.10
CA ILE A 247 -5.08 -35.60 -3.45
C ILE A 247 -4.89 -34.09 -3.29
N THR A 248 -5.08 -33.34 -4.38
CA THR A 248 -5.18 -31.88 -4.33
C THR A 248 -6.65 -31.50 -4.56
N LYS A 249 -7.23 -30.82 -3.60
CA LYS A 249 -8.62 -30.37 -3.66
C LYS A 249 -8.75 -29.16 -4.56
N ALA A 250 -9.90 -29.05 -5.22
CA ALA A 250 -10.20 -27.88 -6.04
C ALA A 250 -10.37 -26.64 -5.16
N THR A 251 -9.60 -25.59 -5.42
CA THR A 251 -9.63 -24.33 -4.67
C THR A 251 -9.69 -23.10 -5.56
N ALA A 252 -10.37 -22.07 -5.12
CA ALA A 252 -10.28 -20.73 -5.71
C ALA A 252 -9.91 -19.71 -4.63
N THR A 253 -9.04 -18.78 -4.97
CA THR A 253 -8.56 -17.73 -4.08
C THR A 253 -8.99 -16.38 -4.57
N TYR A 254 -9.37 -15.53 -3.63
CA TYR A 254 -9.88 -14.19 -3.91
C TYR A 254 -9.26 -13.17 -2.97
N GLU A 255 -9.17 -11.93 -3.45
CA GLU A 255 -8.74 -10.78 -2.66
C GLU A 255 -9.74 -9.64 -2.76
N ALA A 256 -9.96 -8.94 -1.65
CA ALA A 256 -10.74 -7.71 -1.61
C ALA A 256 -10.12 -6.72 -0.64
N ILE A 257 -10.23 -5.44 -0.97
CA ILE A 257 -9.90 -4.32 -0.11
C ILE A 257 -11.18 -3.78 0.50
N LEU A 258 -11.16 -3.47 1.79
CA LEU A 258 -12.30 -3.00 2.55
C LEU A 258 -11.94 -1.75 3.35
N ILE A 259 -12.95 -0.94 3.66
CA ILE A 259 -12.80 0.18 4.58
C ILE A 259 -12.66 -0.37 6.01
N PRO A 260 -11.70 0.09 6.83
CA PRO A 260 -11.62 -0.24 8.25
C PRO A 260 -12.93 0.10 8.97
N GLN A 261 -13.56 -0.90 9.59
CA GLN A 261 -14.87 -0.74 10.24
C GLN A 261 -15.15 -1.90 11.19
N THR A 262 -16.07 -1.70 12.13
CA THR A 262 -16.62 -2.76 12.97
C THR A 262 -17.95 -3.24 12.39
N ILE A 263 -18.07 -4.54 12.17
CA ILE A 263 -19.24 -5.21 11.62
C ILE A 263 -19.84 -6.08 12.73
N ALA A 264 -21.11 -5.88 13.02
CA ALA A 264 -21.78 -6.65 14.07
C ALA A 264 -21.86 -8.13 13.75
N SER A 265 -21.94 -8.96 14.80
CA SER A 265 -22.10 -10.42 14.68
C SER A 265 -23.19 -10.80 13.69
N GLY A 266 -22.87 -11.73 12.80
CA GLY A 266 -23.77 -12.27 11.76
C GLY A 266 -23.91 -11.40 10.51
N ASN A 267 -23.35 -10.18 10.49
CA ASN A 267 -23.50 -9.27 9.35
C ASN A 267 -22.37 -9.40 8.32
N PHE A 268 -21.16 -9.82 8.73
CA PHE A 268 -20.11 -10.12 7.76
C PHE A 268 -20.40 -11.44 7.08
N THR A 269 -20.63 -11.40 5.77
CA THR A 269 -21.07 -12.58 4.99
C THR A 269 -20.16 -12.83 3.79
N VAL A 270 -20.04 -14.09 3.41
CA VAL A 270 -19.50 -14.52 2.12
C VAL A 270 -20.53 -15.34 1.43
N SER A 271 -20.93 -14.96 0.22
CA SER A 271 -21.83 -15.72 -0.61
C SER A 271 -21.21 -16.02 -1.98
N PHE A 272 -21.53 -17.17 -2.55
CA PHE A 272 -21.07 -17.61 -3.85
C PHE A 272 -21.98 -18.70 -4.40
N LYS A 273 -21.85 -19.02 -5.69
CA LYS A 273 -22.54 -20.16 -6.29
C LYS A 273 -21.54 -21.23 -6.69
N VAL A 274 -21.94 -22.49 -6.54
CA VAL A 274 -21.24 -23.66 -7.11
C VAL A 274 -22.24 -24.39 -8.00
N ASP A 275 -21.94 -24.50 -9.29
CA ASP A 275 -22.84 -25.07 -10.32
C ASP A 275 -24.24 -24.46 -10.25
N GLY A 276 -24.35 -23.16 -9.95
CA GLY A 276 -25.63 -22.44 -9.85
C GLY A 276 -26.32 -22.52 -8.48
N LYS A 277 -25.93 -23.43 -7.59
CA LYS A 277 -26.44 -23.52 -6.21
C LYS A 277 -25.81 -22.43 -5.36
N LEU A 278 -26.65 -21.62 -4.70
CA LEU A 278 -26.19 -20.55 -3.80
C LEU A 278 -25.70 -21.12 -2.47
N TYR A 279 -24.56 -20.64 -2.04
CA TYR A 279 -23.98 -20.85 -0.72
C TYR A 279 -23.80 -19.51 -0.02
N GLU A 280 -24.04 -19.49 1.28
CA GLU A 280 -23.83 -18.32 2.13
C GLU A 280 -23.24 -18.76 3.47
N TRP A 281 -22.25 -18.03 3.93
CA TRP A 281 -21.64 -18.15 5.25
C TRP A 281 -21.64 -16.78 5.93
N ALA A 282 -21.94 -16.75 7.23
CA ALA A 282 -21.89 -15.55 8.04
C ALA A 282 -20.96 -15.75 9.23
N TYR A 283 -20.14 -14.74 9.51
CA TYR A 283 -19.30 -14.73 10.70
C TYR A 283 -20.16 -14.46 11.93
N ASN A 284 -20.09 -15.36 12.93
CA ASN A 284 -21.00 -15.36 14.09
C ASN A 284 -20.54 -14.50 15.27
N GLN A 285 -19.46 -13.73 15.12
CA GLN A 285 -18.95 -12.79 16.10
C GLN A 285 -18.86 -11.38 15.51
N GLU A 286 -18.63 -10.38 16.34
CA GLU A 286 -18.27 -9.05 15.87
C GLU A 286 -16.91 -9.08 15.19
N LEU A 287 -16.79 -8.45 14.03
CA LEU A 287 -15.55 -8.34 13.27
C LEU A 287 -15.11 -6.88 13.18
N THR A 288 -13.96 -6.57 13.75
CA THR A 288 -13.29 -5.29 13.55
C THR A 288 -12.24 -5.43 12.45
N LEU A 289 -12.49 -4.79 11.33
CA LEU A 289 -11.54 -4.61 10.24
C LEU A 289 -10.64 -3.42 10.56
N ALA A 290 -9.39 -3.68 10.90
CA ALA A 290 -8.42 -2.63 11.23
C ALA A 290 -7.65 -2.17 9.99
N SER A 291 -7.20 -0.92 9.99
CA SER A 291 -6.25 -0.38 9.01
C SER A 291 -4.97 -1.22 8.98
N THR A 292 -4.27 -1.25 7.87
CA THR A 292 -2.99 -1.98 7.70
C THR A 292 -3.04 -3.48 8.04
N THR A 293 -4.22 -4.08 7.96
CA THR A 293 -4.43 -5.46 8.44
C THR A 293 -5.02 -6.32 7.32
N ALA A 294 -4.47 -7.53 7.18
CA ALA A 294 -4.97 -8.57 6.28
C ALA A 294 -5.66 -9.68 7.07
N TYR A 295 -6.84 -10.07 6.62
CA TYR A 295 -7.67 -11.13 7.17
C TYR A 295 -7.70 -12.29 6.19
N THR A 296 -7.38 -13.49 6.63
CA THR A 296 -7.40 -14.70 5.80
C THR A 296 -8.53 -15.59 6.25
N LEU A 297 -9.47 -15.85 5.34
CA LEU A 297 -10.63 -16.72 5.55
C LEU A 297 -10.56 -17.90 4.59
N LYS A 298 -10.70 -19.10 5.14
CA LYS A 298 -10.83 -20.33 4.35
C LYS A 298 -12.18 -20.98 4.61
N LEU A 299 -12.95 -21.24 3.53
CA LEU A 299 -14.23 -21.89 3.53
C LEU A 299 -14.17 -23.20 2.75
N ILE A 300 -14.93 -24.22 3.17
CA ILE A 300 -15.19 -25.43 2.40
C ILE A 300 -16.67 -25.45 1.99
N ALA A 301 -16.93 -25.57 0.70
CA ALA A 301 -18.26 -25.77 0.16
C ALA A 301 -18.50 -27.27 0.01
N GLY A 302 -19.36 -27.83 0.87
CA GLY A 302 -19.90 -29.18 0.75
C GLY A 302 -21.27 -29.17 0.09
N ASP A 303 -21.86 -30.36 -0.12
CA ASP A 303 -23.13 -30.49 -0.84
C ASP A 303 -24.27 -29.64 -0.25
N ASP A 304 -24.38 -29.58 1.07
CA ASP A 304 -25.51 -28.93 1.74
C ASP A 304 -25.16 -27.66 2.50
N LYS A 305 -23.89 -27.40 2.78
CA LYS A 305 -23.47 -26.28 3.62
C LYS A 305 -22.05 -25.81 3.36
N VAL A 306 -21.79 -24.55 3.71
CA VAL A 306 -20.44 -23.99 3.85
C VAL A 306 -19.95 -24.14 5.27
N GLN A 307 -18.70 -24.55 5.42
CA GLN A 307 -18.03 -24.64 6.71
C GLN A 307 -16.76 -23.76 6.73
N PRO A 308 -16.56 -22.95 7.77
CA PRO A 308 -15.29 -22.27 7.96
C PRO A 308 -14.21 -23.30 8.37
N VAL A 309 -13.02 -23.15 7.81
CA VAL A 309 -11.84 -23.95 8.18
C VAL A 309 -10.92 -23.14 9.08
N SER A 310 -10.71 -21.88 8.71
CA SER A 310 -9.86 -20.97 9.46
C SER A 310 -10.24 -19.53 9.17
N PHE A 311 -10.07 -18.71 10.20
CA PHE A 311 -10.09 -17.25 10.08
C PHE A 311 -8.90 -16.72 10.90
N SER A 312 -7.95 -16.08 10.23
CA SER A 312 -6.73 -15.55 10.85
C SER A 312 -6.50 -14.09 10.46
N VAL A 313 -5.75 -13.40 11.29
CA VAL A 313 -5.46 -11.97 11.15
C VAL A 313 -3.94 -11.79 11.19
N ALA A 314 -3.40 -11.00 10.27
CA ALA A 314 -1.99 -10.63 10.24
C ALA A 314 -1.84 -9.15 9.86
N ALA A 315 -0.70 -8.53 10.17
CA ALA A 315 -0.39 -7.23 9.62
C ALA A 315 -0.33 -7.33 8.09
N TRP A 316 -0.78 -6.29 7.42
CA TRP A 316 -0.68 -6.21 5.97
C TRP A 316 0.81 -6.08 5.60
N GLY A 317 1.42 -7.12 5.09
CA GLY A 317 2.86 -7.18 4.85
C GLY A 317 3.55 -8.36 5.52
N GLU A 318 2.98 -8.92 6.57
CA GLU A 318 3.44 -10.20 7.09
C GLU A 318 2.81 -11.31 6.25
N GLY A 319 3.60 -11.89 5.32
CA GLY A 319 3.19 -13.07 4.56
C GLY A 319 2.78 -14.21 5.50
N ASN A 320 1.93 -15.12 5.02
CA ASN A 320 1.38 -16.31 5.71
C ASN A 320 2.43 -17.25 6.34
N GLY A 321 3.43 -16.74 7.04
CA GLY A 321 4.59 -17.48 7.54
C GLY A 321 4.72 -17.60 9.06
N LYS A 322 3.84 -16.96 9.83
CA LYS A 322 3.81 -17.21 11.29
C LYS A 322 2.37 -17.48 11.73
N ASP A 323 2.17 -18.61 12.34
CA ASP A 323 0.93 -18.99 13.03
C ASP A 323 0.51 -17.85 13.98
N GLY A 324 -0.30 -16.91 13.47
CA GLY A 324 -1.09 -16.02 14.31
C GLY A 324 -2.02 -16.86 15.13
N GLU A 325 -2.21 -16.51 16.40
CA GLU A 325 -3.05 -17.23 17.36
C GLU A 325 -4.33 -17.73 16.69
N LYS A 326 -4.45 -19.06 16.58
CA LYS A 326 -5.70 -19.72 16.24
C LYS A 326 -6.71 -19.37 17.34
N LYS A 327 -7.56 -18.40 17.09
CA LYS A 327 -8.82 -18.36 17.85
C LYS A 327 -9.67 -19.49 17.31
N GLU A 328 -9.62 -20.62 17.99
CA GLU A 328 -10.57 -21.70 17.77
C GLU A 328 -11.96 -21.16 18.05
N THR A 329 -12.82 -21.25 17.08
CA THR A 329 -14.25 -21.00 17.23
C THR A 329 -14.91 -22.34 17.48
N ASP A 330 -15.31 -22.55 18.74
CA ASP A 330 -16.24 -23.63 19.11
C ASP A 330 -17.60 -23.50 18.42
#